data_80d1abba439a68d7aa17599b1a3c809e
#
_entry.id   80d1abba439a68d7aa17599b1a3c809e
#
_cell.length_a   1.000
_cell.length_b   1.000
_cell.length_c   1.000
_cell.angle_alpha   90.00
_cell.angle_beta   90.00
_cell.angle_gamma   90.00
#
_symmetry.space_group_name_H-M   'P 1'
#
loop_
_entity.id
_entity.type
_entity.pdbx_description
1 polymer ?
#
loop_
_entity_poly.entity_id
_entity_poly.type
_entity_poly.pdbx_seq_one_letter_code
_entity_poly.pdbx_strand_id
1 'polypeptide(L)'
;MARRVINEGQERALLVGLHRKRLPRWEAEESLAELGRLAESAGAAVAGTVLQDRDAPDPRYLIGKGKAEEMKARWQGMVDLVVVDEELSGSQQRNLEGLTGWKTVDRPSLILDIFAQRAKTREGKLQVELAQLDYRLPRLVGRGTDLSRLGGGIGTRGPGETQLETDRRTIRRRMAKVKDELGRVRRHRAMLRRHRRRHAMPIVALVGYTNAGKSTLFNALTQSGVRTDDALFVTLDPVLRRVTAPDGFSFLLSDTVGFIRHLPPELVAAFKATLEELNDADLLLHVIDASHLHMMQQRETVDTILGDLGLSVKPVIEVW
;
A
#
# COMPACT_ATOMS: atom_id res chain seq x y z
N MET A 1 -9.01 -27.50 7.28
CA MET A 1 -9.31 -26.08 7.00
C MET A 1 -10.20 -25.56 8.12
N ALA A 2 -9.67 -24.77 9.03
CA ALA A 2 -10.44 -24.16 10.11
C ALA A 2 -11.36 -23.08 9.53
N ARG A 3 -12.66 -23.19 9.70
CA ARG A 3 -13.61 -22.10 9.43
C ARG A 3 -13.30 -20.96 10.39
N ARG A 4 -12.62 -19.92 9.90
CA ARG A 4 -12.51 -18.65 10.66
C ARG A 4 -13.93 -18.09 10.86
N VAL A 5 -14.24 -17.73 12.11
CA VAL A 5 -15.49 -17.09 12.48
C VAL A 5 -15.51 -15.70 11.84
N ILE A 6 -16.40 -15.48 10.89
CA ILE A 6 -16.64 -14.15 10.30
C ILE A 6 -17.45 -13.37 11.33
N ASN A 7 -16.90 -12.26 11.85
CA ASN A 7 -17.65 -11.37 12.74
C ASN A 7 -18.77 -10.68 11.95
N GLU A 8 -19.94 -10.59 12.53
CA GLU A 8 -21.06 -9.83 11.95
C GLU A 8 -20.62 -8.39 11.67
N GLY A 9 -20.71 -7.96 10.40
CA GLY A 9 -20.33 -6.62 9.94
C GLY A 9 -19.02 -6.53 9.14
N GLN A 10 -18.24 -7.62 9.00
CA GLN A 10 -17.05 -7.61 8.11
C GLN A 10 -17.45 -7.87 6.66
N GLU A 11 -16.94 -7.04 5.73
CA GLU A 11 -17.09 -7.28 4.28
C GLU A 11 -16.34 -8.58 3.88
N ARG A 12 -17.02 -9.47 3.16
CA ARG A 12 -16.47 -10.74 2.70
C ARG A 12 -15.79 -10.54 1.35
N ALA A 13 -14.48 -10.74 1.29
CA ALA A 13 -13.65 -10.52 0.12
C ALA A 13 -13.40 -11.79 -0.68
N LEU A 14 -13.60 -11.73 -2.00
CA LEU A 14 -13.09 -12.71 -2.94
C LEU A 14 -11.78 -12.18 -3.55
N LEU A 15 -10.68 -12.90 -3.34
CA LEU A 15 -9.39 -12.53 -3.88
C LEU A 15 -9.24 -13.08 -5.31
N VAL A 16 -8.74 -12.22 -6.20
CA VAL A 16 -8.59 -12.56 -7.63
C VAL A 16 -7.18 -12.22 -8.08
N GLY A 17 -6.49 -13.20 -8.66
CA GLY A 17 -5.16 -13.03 -9.22
C GLY A 17 -5.00 -13.66 -10.60
N LEU A 18 -3.94 -13.25 -11.28
CA LEU A 18 -3.50 -13.86 -12.54
C LEU A 18 -2.20 -14.62 -12.33
N HIS A 19 -2.15 -15.85 -12.82
CA HIS A 19 -0.90 -16.58 -12.99
C HIS A 19 -0.46 -16.48 -14.45
N ARG A 20 0.71 -15.88 -14.67
CA ARG A 20 1.36 -15.79 -15.96
C ARG A 20 2.18 -17.05 -16.17
N LYS A 21 1.92 -17.82 -17.22
CA LYS A 21 2.56 -19.13 -17.48
C LYS A 21 4.09 -19.08 -17.50
N ARG A 22 4.68 -17.90 -17.74
CA ARG A 22 6.14 -17.68 -17.74
C ARG A 22 6.75 -17.61 -16.33
N LEU A 23 5.93 -17.42 -15.30
CA LEU A 23 6.36 -17.33 -13.90
C LEU A 23 5.96 -18.62 -13.17
N PRO A 24 6.71 -19.00 -12.14
CA PRO A 24 6.32 -20.12 -11.29
C PRO A 24 4.96 -19.88 -10.65
N ARG A 25 4.10 -20.89 -10.61
CA ARG A 25 2.75 -20.76 -10.05
C ARG A 25 2.74 -20.35 -8.57
N TRP A 26 3.73 -20.81 -7.81
CA TRP A 26 3.87 -20.47 -6.39
C TRP A 26 4.00 -18.96 -6.15
N GLU A 27 4.57 -18.19 -7.10
CA GLU A 27 4.67 -16.73 -6.98
C GLU A 27 3.28 -16.07 -6.98
N ALA A 28 2.39 -16.51 -7.86
CA ALA A 28 1.02 -16.00 -7.91
C ALA A 28 0.20 -16.45 -6.68
N GLU A 29 0.44 -17.68 -6.19
CA GLU A 29 -0.20 -18.19 -4.98
C GLU A 29 0.27 -17.44 -3.73
N GLU A 30 1.57 -17.15 -3.60
CA GLU A 30 2.11 -16.32 -2.51
C GLU A 30 1.61 -14.88 -2.58
N SER A 31 1.55 -14.28 -3.79
CA SER A 31 0.99 -12.94 -3.98
C SER A 31 -0.47 -12.86 -3.53
N LEU A 32 -1.28 -13.88 -3.85
CA LEU A 32 -2.66 -13.98 -3.36
C LEU A 32 -2.75 -14.21 -1.86
N ALA A 33 -1.85 -14.99 -1.28
CA ALA A 33 -1.78 -15.18 0.17
C ALA A 33 -1.44 -13.85 0.89
N GLU A 34 -0.50 -13.07 0.32
CA GLU A 34 -0.17 -11.73 0.80
C GLU A 34 -1.35 -10.76 0.65
N LEU A 35 -2.07 -10.80 -0.49
CA LEU A 35 -3.29 -10.03 -0.70
C LEU A 35 -4.36 -10.36 0.34
N GLY A 36 -4.47 -11.62 0.75
CA GLY A 36 -5.35 -12.06 1.83
C GLY A 36 -4.99 -11.39 3.16
N ARG A 37 -3.71 -11.37 3.53
CA ARG A 37 -3.22 -10.68 4.74
C ARG A 37 -3.47 -9.16 4.67
N LEU A 38 -3.36 -8.56 3.46
CA LEU A 38 -3.74 -7.16 3.25
C LEU A 38 -5.23 -6.92 3.47
N ALA A 39 -6.10 -7.76 2.89
CA ALA A 39 -7.54 -7.65 3.06
C ALA A 39 -7.95 -7.80 4.54
N GLU A 40 -7.38 -8.75 5.26
CA GLU A 40 -7.57 -8.91 6.71
C GLU A 40 -7.09 -7.68 7.50
N SER A 41 -5.93 -7.11 7.12
CA SER A 41 -5.39 -5.87 7.73
C SER A 41 -6.28 -4.65 7.48
N ALA A 42 -7.04 -4.64 6.38
CA ALA A 42 -8.05 -3.63 6.07
C ALA A 42 -9.40 -3.88 6.78
N GLY A 43 -9.56 -5.04 7.45
CA GLY A 43 -10.77 -5.41 8.19
C GLY A 43 -11.75 -6.27 7.40
N ALA A 44 -11.41 -6.75 6.20
CA ALA A 44 -12.23 -7.67 5.43
C ALA A 44 -11.98 -9.14 5.84
N ALA A 45 -12.97 -9.99 5.63
CA ALA A 45 -12.82 -11.44 5.81
C ALA A 45 -12.64 -12.11 4.45
N VAL A 46 -11.60 -12.92 4.29
CA VAL A 46 -11.34 -13.65 3.04
C VAL A 46 -12.31 -14.82 2.91
N ALA A 47 -13.25 -14.74 1.96
CA ALA A 47 -14.21 -15.79 1.66
C ALA A 47 -13.63 -16.88 0.74
N GLY A 48 -12.72 -16.49 -0.16
CA GLY A 48 -12.06 -17.42 -1.06
C GLY A 48 -11.11 -16.75 -2.04
N THR A 49 -10.48 -17.58 -2.88
CA THR A 49 -9.50 -17.14 -3.86
C THR A 49 -9.82 -17.69 -5.25
N VAL A 50 -9.53 -16.90 -6.26
CA VAL A 50 -9.63 -17.28 -7.69
C VAL A 50 -8.33 -16.91 -8.37
N LEU A 51 -7.62 -17.91 -8.88
CA LEU A 51 -6.43 -17.74 -9.69
C LEU A 51 -6.75 -18.16 -11.12
N GLN A 52 -6.48 -17.30 -12.10
CA GLN A 52 -6.65 -17.60 -13.50
C GLN A 52 -5.29 -17.68 -14.20
N ASP A 53 -5.04 -18.80 -14.91
CA ASP A 53 -3.88 -18.93 -15.79
C ASP A 53 -4.11 -18.10 -17.05
N ARG A 54 -3.28 -17.06 -17.27
CA ARG A 54 -3.39 -16.17 -18.43
C ARG A 54 -2.06 -15.45 -18.67
N ASP A 55 -1.59 -15.45 -19.92
CA ASP A 55 -0.30 -14.84 -20.26
C ASP A 55 -0.33 -13.30 -20.26
N ALA A 56 -1.48 -12.71 -20.55
CA ALA A 56 -1.69 -11.27 -20.52
C ALA A 56 -3.05 -10.93 -19.89
N PRO A 57 -3.14 -9.81 -19.14
CA PRO A 57 -4.40 -9.35 -18.58
C PRO A 57 -5.40 -9.01 -19.69
N ASP A 58 -6.68 -9.26 -19.45
CA ASP A 58 -7.74 -8.85 -20.36
C ASP A 58 -7.90 -7.32 -20.33
N PRO A 59 -7.90 -6.65 -21.51
CA PRO A 59 -7.99 -5.19 -21.54
C PRO A 59 -9.30 -4.65 -20.94
N ARG A 60 -10.37 -5.46 -20.92
CA ARG A 60 -11.71 -5.04 -20.50
C ARG A 60 -12.03 -5.42 -19.06
N TYR A 61 -11.57 -6.58 -18.58
CA TYR A 61 -11.95 -7.13 -17.29
C TYR A 61 -10.75 -7.56 -16.42
N LEU A 62 -9.53 -7.45 -16.88
CA LEU A 62 -8.30 -8.03 -16.34
C LEU A 62 -8.28 -9.57 -16.45
N ILE A 63 -9.26 -10.24 -15.85
CA ILE A 63 -9.57 -11.68 -16.06
C ILE A 63 -10.45 -11.86 -17.30
N GLY A 64 -10.52 -13.08 -17.84
CA GLY A 64 -11.43 -13.35 -18.96
C GLY A 64 -12.91 -13.16 -18.57
N LYS A 65 -13.74 -12.63 -19.50
CA LYS A 65 -15.18 -12.41 -19.27
C LYS A 65 -15.88 -13.66 -18.73
N GLY A 66 -15.66 -14.83 -19.34
CA GLY A 66 -16.23 -16.10 -18.88
C GLY A 66 -15.81 -16.47 -17.44
N LYS A 67 -14.57 -16.14 -17.04
CA LYS A 67 -14.12 -16.36 -15.67
C LYS A 67 -14.82 -15.42 -14.67
N ALA A 68 -15.06 -14.18 -15.08
CA ALA A 68 -15.82 -13.23 -14.25
C ALA A 68 -17.31 -13.66 -14.08
N GLU A 69 -17.91 -14.23 -15.15
CA GLU A 69 -19.28 -14.79 -15.10
C GLU A 69 -19.34 -16.06 -14.23
N GLU A 70 -18.36 -16.95 -14.34
CA GLU A 70 -18.21 -18.13 -13.48
C GLU A 70 -18.06 -17.72 -12.00
N MET A 71 -17.23 -16.71 -11.72
CA MET A 71 -17.09 -16.15 -10.36
C MET A 71 -18.43 -15.67 -9.82
N LYS A 72 -19.16 -14.86 -10.61
CA LYS A 72 -20.47 -14.36 -10.21
C LYS A 72 -21.41 -15.51 -9.85
N ALA A 73 -21.53 -16.51 -10.72
CA ALA A 73 -22.43 -17.65 -10.50
C ALA A 73 -22.06 -18.44 -9.23
N ARG A 74 -20.75 -18.65 -9.00
CA ARG A 74 -20.27 -19.48 -7.87
C ARG A 74 -20.32 -18.79 -6.53
N TRP A 75 -20.08 -17.45 -6.47
CA TRP A 75 -19.89 -16.72 -5.24
C TRP A 75 -21.05 -15.78 -4.88
N GLN A 76 -22.15 -15.83 -5.64
CA GLN A 76 -23.34 -14.99 -5.39
C GLN A 76 -23.90 -15.21 -3.98
N GLY A 77 -24.09 -14.12 -3.23
CA GLY A 77 -24.55 -14.14 -1.83
C GLY A 77 -23.50 -14.56 -0.80
N MET A 78 -22.29 -14.97 -1.25
CA MET A 78 -21.19 -15.39 -0.35
C MET A 78 -20.13 -14.30 -0.16
N VAL A 79 -20.07 -13.31 -1.06
CA VAL A 79 -19.08 -12.24 -1.05
C VAL A 79 -19.73 -10.87 -1.23
N ASP A 80 -19.08 -9.86 -0.70
CA ASP A 80 -19.56 -8.47 -0.72
C ASP A 80 -18.66 -7.61 -1.62
N LEU A 81 -17.37 -7.99 -1.75
CA LEU A 81 -16.39 -7.30 -2.60
C LEU A 81 -15.42 -8.27 -3.27
N VAL A 82 -14.83 -7.81 -4.37
CA VAL A 82 -13.71 -8.47 -5.06
C VAL A 82 -12.45 -7.66 -4.81
N VAL A 83 -11.37 -8.33 -4.40
CA VAL A 83 -10.04 -7.72 -4.28
C VAL A 83 -9.13 -8.34 -5.32
N VAL A 84 -8.54 -7.50 -6.17
CA VAL A 84 -7.73 -7.91 -7.31
C VAL A 84 -6.25 -7.66 -7.00
N ASP A 85 -5.41 -8.62 -7.30
CA ASP A 85 -3.98 -8.58 -6.98
C ASP A 85 -3.16 -7.62 -7.86
N GLU A 86 -3.65 -7.29 -9.04
CA GLU A 86 -3.04 -6.34 -9.97
C GLU A 86 -3.74 -4.98 -9.93
N GLU A 87 -3.06 -3.95 -10.42
CA GLU A 87 -3.65 -2.63 -10.61
C GLU A 87 -4.71 -2.65 -11.71
N LEU A 88 -5.87 -2.08 -11.45
CA LEU A 88 -6.97 -1.97 -12.41
C LEU A 88 -7.01 -0.59 -13.05
N SER A 89 -7.23 -0.54 -14.36
CA SER A 89 -7.71 0.69 -14.98
C SER A 89 -9.13 1.02 -14.51
N GLY A 90 -9.49 2.31 -14.52
CA GLY A 90 -10.86 2.71 -14.14
C GLY A 90 -11.96 2.07 -15.01
N SER A 91 -11.65 1.67 -16.26
CA SER A 91 -12.57 0.91 -17.14
C SER A 91 -12.69 -0.55 -16.71
N GLN A 92 -11.60 -1.22 -16.38
CA GLN A 92 -11.61 -2.60 -15.90
C GLN A 92 -12.40 -2.72 -14.58
N GLN A 93 -12.15 -1.81 -13.64
CA GLN A 93 -12.87 -1.77 -12.38
C GLN A 93 -14.38 -1.66 -12.60
N ARG A 94 -14.85 -0.67 -13.39
CA ARG A 94 -16.28 -0.51 -13.69
C ARG A 94 -16.89 -1.70 -14.42
N ASN A 95 -16.15 -2.28 -15.36
CA ASN A 95 -16.64 -3.44 -16.09
C ASN A 95 -16.80 -4.67 -15.18
N LEU A 96 -15.88 -4.90 -14.26
CA LEU A 96 -16.01 -5.96 -13.26
C LEU A 96 -17.18 -5.70 -12.31
N GLU A 97 -17.31 -4.48 -11.76
CA GLU A 97 -18.43 -4.07 -10.91
C GLU A 97 -19.77 -4.22 -11.64
N GLY A 98 -19.86 -3.76 -12.89
CA GLY A 98 -21.08 -3.88 -13.71
C GLY A 98 -21.46 -5.32 -14.03
N LEU A 99 -20.46 -6.20 -14.24
CA LEU A 99 -20.72 -7.60 -14.55
C LEU A 99 -21.07 -8.42 -13.31
N THR A 100 -20.33 -8.23 -12.21
CA THR A 100 -20.47 -9.02 -10.98
C THR A 100 -21.55 -8.48 -10.05
N GLY A 101 -21.73 -7.17 -10.03
CA GLY A 101 -22.56 -6.48 -9.06
C GLY A 101 -21.86 -6.25 -7.71
N TRP A 102 -20.58 -6.58 -7.58
CA TRP A 102 -19.78 -6.41 -6.37
C TRP A 102 -18.85 -5.22 -6.48
N LYS A 103 -18.59 -4.55 -5.37
CA LYS A 103 -17.52 -3.56 -5.24
C LYS A 103 -16.21 -4.23 -5.62
N THR A 104 -15.40 -3.57 -6.43
CA THR A 104 -14.09 -4.08 -6.85
C THR A 104 -12.99 -3.14 -6.37
N VAL A 105 -12.01 -3.70 -5.68
CA VAL A 105 -10.85 -2.99 -5.13
C VAL A 105 -9.59 -3.66 -5.66
N ASP A 106 -8.61 -2.92 -6.08
CA ASP A 106 -7.31 -3.44 -6.49
C ASP A 106 -6.28 -3.33 -5.36
N ARG A 107 -5.14 -4.02 -5.52
CA ARG A 107 -4.05 -4.02 -4.52
C ARG A 107 -3.61 -2.60 -4.13
N PRO A 108 -3.37 -1.65 -5.08
CA PRO A 108 -3.04 -0.27 -4.72
C PRO A 108 -4.07 0.43 -3.85
N SER A 109 -5.36 0.32 -4.20
CA SER A 109 -6.45 0.91 -3.40
C SER A 109 -6.51 0.31 -2.01
N LEU A 110 -6.36 -1.02 -1.90
CA LEU A 110 -6.39 -1.72 -0.62
C LEU A 110 -5.25 -1.25 0.31
N ILE A 111 -4.03 -1.11 -0.23
CA ILE A 111 -2.88 -0.59 0.53
C ILE A 111 -3.13 0.85 0.97
N LEU A 112 -3.67 1.70 0.08
CA LEU A 112 -4.03 3.07 0.40
C LEU A 112 -5.08 3.16 1.53
N ASP A 113 -6.05 2.26 1.55
CA ASP A 113 -7.07 2.20 2.60
C ASP A 113 -6.49 1.76 3.94
N ILE A 114 -5.59 0.77 3.95
CA ILE A 114 -4.85 0.37 5.16
C ILE A 114 -4.05 1.56 5.71
N PHE A 115 -3.35 2.27 4.84
CA PHE A 115 -2.57 3.44 5.24
C PHE A 115 -3.43 4.59 5.77
N ALA A 116 -4.61 4.82 5.18
CA ALA A 116 -5.55 5.82 5.68
C ALA A 116 -6.03 5.51 7.11
N GLN A 117 -6.22 4.23 7.42
CA GLN A 117 -6.59 3.78 8.76
C GLN A 117 -5.43 3.88 9.78
N ARG A 118 -4.17 3.67 9.31
CA ARG A 118 -2.97 3.62 10.16
C ARG A 118 -2.31 4.98 10.38
N ALA A 119 -2.48 5.95 9.48
CA ALA A 119 -1.91 7.29 9.59
C ALA A 119 -2.43 8.03 10.82
N LYS A 120 -1.56 8.28 11.79
CA LYS A 120 -1.89 9.01 13.03
C LYS A 120 -1.39 10.44 12.99
N THR A 121 -0.20 10.67 12.43
CA THR A 121 0.38 12.00 12.34
C THR A 121 -0.30 12.85 11.27
N ARG A 122 -0.24 14.18 11.43
CA ARG A 122 -0.74 15.11 10.42
C ARG A 122 -0.03 14.91 9.08
N GLU A 123 1.27 14.65 9.10
CA GLU A 123 2.05 14.41 7.89
C GLU A 123 1.64 13.12 7.20
N GLY A 124 1.57 12.00 7.93
CA GLY A 124 1.12 10.72 7.39
C GLY A 124 -0.27 10.82 6.75
N LYS A 125 -1.22 11.50 7.41
CA LYS A 125 -2.57 11.74 6.86
C LYS A 125 -2.54 12.53 5.55
N LEU A 126 -1.74 13.60 5.48
CA LEU A 126 -1.60 14.41 4.27
C LEU A 126 -0.92 13.63 3.13
N GLN A 127 0.07 12.79 3.45
CA GLN A 127 0.75 11.94 2.46
C GLN A 127 -0.21 10.90 1.88
N VAL A 128 -0.96 10.20 2.73
CA VAL A 128 -1.96 9.23 2.28
C VAL A 128 -3.06 9.90 1.47
N GLU A 129 -3.55 11.05 1.91
CA GLU A 129 -4.55 11.81 1.16
C GLU A 129 -4.02 12.20 -0.23
N LEU A 130 -2.77 12.67 -0.32
CA LEU A 130 -2.16 13.00 -1.60
C LEU A 130 -2.09 11.77 -2.52
N ALA A 131 -1.61 10.64 -2.01
CA ALA A 131 -1.53 9.39 -2.77
C ALA A 131 -2.91 8.90 -3.24
N GLN A 132 -3.94 8.98 -2.38
CA GLN A 132 -5.32 8.66 -2.77
C GLN A 132 -5.86 9.58 -3.87
N LEU A 133 -5.54 10.86 -3.83
CA LEU A 133 -5.95 11.83 -4.87
C LEU A 133 -5.20 11.58 -6.19
N ASP A 134 -3.88 11.32 -6.12
CA ASP A 134 -3.07 10.97 -7.29
C ASP A 134 -3.59 9.68 -7.95
N TYR A 135 -3.91 8.67 -7.17
CA TYR A 135 -4.47 7.40 -7.62
C TYR A 135 -5.86 7.55 -8.26
N ARG A 136 -6.73 8.40 -7.67
CA ARG A 136 -8.10 8.61 -8.15
C ARG A 136 -8.18 9.47 -9.42
N LEU A 137 -7.26 10.43 -9.59
CA LEU A 137 -7.32 11.42 -10.67
C LEU A 137 -7.38 10.79 -12.08
N PRO A 138 -6.52 9.82 -12.46
CA PRO A 138 -6.60 9.16 -13.76
C PRO A 138 -7.86 8.29 -13.90
N ARG A 139 -8.40 7.76 -12.80
CA ARG A 139 -9.56 6.85 -12.79
C ARG A 139 -10.92 7.55 -12.90
N LEU A 140 -10.94 8.88 -12.81
CA LEU A 140 -12.15 9.69 -13.10
C LEU A 140 -12.52 9.67 -14.59
N VAL A 141 -11.60 9.28 -15.48
CA VAL A 141 -11.87 9.17 -16.92
C VAL A 141 -12.92 8.09 -17.16
N GLY A 142 -14.06 8.43 -17.74
CA GLY A 142 -15.10 7.50 -18.16
C GLY A 142 -16.43 7.56 -17.38
N ARG A 143 -16.53 8.29 -16.27
CA ARG A 143 -17.83 8.57 -15.66
C ARG A 143 -18.71 9.52 -16.53
N GLY A 144 -18.06 10.31 -17.40
CA GLY A 144 -18.76 11.24 -18.29
C GLY A 144 -19.42 10.58 -19.50
N THR A 145 -18.96 9.41 -19.96
CA THR A 145 -19.53 8.74 -21.14
C THR A 145 -20.90 8.13 -20.91
N ASP A 146 -21.21 7.71 -19.68
CA ASP A 146 -22.52 7.14 -19.35
C ASP A 146 -23.62 8.23 -19.26
N LEU A 147 -23.25 9.45 -18.86
CA LEU A 147 -24.13 10.61 -18.80
C LEU A 147 -24.22 11.36 -20.15
N SER A 148 -23.21 11.28 -21.03
CA SER A 148 -23.19 11.93 -22.33
C SER A 148 -24.02 11.19 -23.39
N ARG A 149 -24.39 9.92 -23.16
CA ARG A 149 -25.30 9.18 -24.03
C ARG A 149 -26.74 9.67 -24.00
N LEU A 150 -27.11 10.51 -23.03
CA LEU A 150 -28.45 11.09 -22.87
C LEU A 150 -28.64 12.46 -23.53
N GLY A 151 -27.58 13.03 -24.14
CA GLY A 151 -27.65 14.33 -24.80
C GLY A 151 -26.98 14.31 -26.17
N GLY A 152 -27.71 13.86 -27.21
CA GLY A 152 -27.21 13.78 -28.58
C GLY A 152 -27.14 15.12 -29.27
N GLY A 153 -25.98 15.51 -29.74
CA GLY A 153 -25.74 16.60 -30.66
C GLY A 153 -24.26 16.71 -30.96
N ILE A 154 -23.87 16.74 -32.25
CA ILE A 154 -22.52 16.99 -32.71
C ILE A 154 -22.11 18.41 -32.27
N GLY A 155 -21.12 18.53 -31.34
CA GLY A 155 -20.55 19.82 -30.93
C GLY A 155 -21.03 20.41 -29.61
N THR A 156 -21.98 19.82 -28.88
CA THR A 156 -22.39 20.25 -27.55
C THR A 156 -21.66 19.46 -26.47
N ARG A 157 -20.89 20.13 -25.60
CA ARG A 157 -20.34 19.54 -24.38
C ARG A 157 -21.51 19.05 -23.54
N GLY A 158 -21.66 17.72 -23.38
CA GLY A 158 -22.71 17.15 -22.56
C GLY A 158 -22.50 17.46 -21.07
N PRO A 159 -23.54 17.42 -20.25
CA PRO A 159 -23.45 17.69 -18.79
C PRO A 159 -22.46 16.79 -18.06
N GLY A 160 -22.15 15.60 -18.60
CA GLY A 160 -21.16 14.67 -18.04
C GLY A 160 -19.72 15.09 -18.24
N GLU A 161 -19.37 15.81 -19.35
CA GLU A 161 -18.01 16.35 -19.55
C GLU A 161 -17.74 17.52 -18.60
N THR A 162 -18.72 18.39 -18.37
CA THR A 162 -18.61 19.51 -17.42
C THR A 162 -18.49 19.01 -15.98
N GLN A 163 -19.19 17.96 -15.61
CA GLN A 163 -19.09 17.38 -14.27
C GLN A 163 -17.70 16.74 -14.05
N LEU A 164 -17.22 15.96 -15.00
CA LEU A 164 -15.90 15.34 -14.94
C LEU A 164 -14.78 16.39 -14.85
N GLU A 165 -14.87 17.46 -15.62
CA GLU A 165 -13.88 18.53 -15.58
C GLU A 165 -13.92 19.29 -14.24
N THR A 166 -15.10 19.48 -13.68
CA THR A 166 -15.29 20.06 -12.35
C THR A 166 -14.69 19.19 -11.27
N ASP A 167 -14.95 17.88 -11.31
CA ASP A 167 -14.39 16.91 -10.36
C ASP A 167 -12.85 16.87 -10.44
N ARG A 168 -12.29 16.82 -11.65
CA ARG A 168 -10.84 16.90 -11.89
C ARG A 168 -10.23 18.18 -11.33
N ARG A 169 -10.88 19.33 -11.58
CA ARG A 169 -10.43 20.62 -11.07
C ARG A 169 -10.45 20.66 -9.55
N THR A 170 -11.49 20.10 -8.94
CA THR A 170 -11.62 20.01 -7.49
C THR A 170 -10.52 19.17 -6.89
N ILE A 171 -10.25 17.98 -7.46
CA ILE A 171 -9.15 17.12 -7.00
C ILE A 171 -7.81 17.81 -7.16
N ARG A 172 -7.51 18.42 -8.32
CA ARG A 172 -6.24 19.14 -8.52
C ARG A 172 -6.04 20.29 -7.53
N ARG A 173 -7.11 21.05 -7.22
CA ARG A 173 -7.05 22.09 -6.18
C ARG A 173 -6.77 21.49 -4.80
N ARG A 174 -7.39 20.38 -4.47
CA ARG A 174 -7.14 19.70 -3.18
C ARG A 174 -5.71 19.19 -3.11
N MET A 175 -5.20 18.56 -4.17
CA MET A 175 -3.80 18.13 -4.25
C MET A 175 -2.81 19.30 -4.07
N ALA A 176 -3.05 20.43 -4.71
CA ALA A 176 -2.20 21.61 -4.56
C ALA A 176 -2.18 22.10 -3.10
N LYS A 177 -3.33 22.14 -2.45
CA LYS A 177 -3.44 22.52 -1.03
C LYS A 177 -2.69 21.53 -0.12
N VAL A 178 -2.88 20.24 -0.34
CA VAL A 178 -2.19 19.19 0.45
C VAL A 178 -0.67 19.25 0.24
N LYS A 179 -0.19 19.48 -0.99
CA LYS A 179 1.23 19.66 -1.29
C LYS A 179 1.84 20.87 -0.56
N ASP A 180 1.10 22.00 -0.50
CA ASP A 180 1.55 23.19 0.24
C ASP A 180 1.62 22.91 1.75
N GLU A 181 0.60 22.25 2.33
CA GLU A 181 0.60 21.86 3.75
C GLU A 181 1.77 20.92 4.07
N LEU A 182 2.02 19.90 3.22
CA LEU A 182 3.18 19.00 3.36
C LEU A 182 4.51 19.78 3.31
N GLY A 183 4.61 20.75 2.40
CA GLY A 183 5.77 21.61 2.30
C GLY A 183 6.05 22.41 3.60
N ARG A 184 5.00 22.85 4.29
CA ARG A 184 5.13 23.53 5.60
C ARG A 184 5.60 22.55 6.69
N VAL A 185 5.03 21.36 6.74
CA VAL A 185 5.42 20.32 7.72
C VAL A 185 6.89 19.92 7.52
N ARG A 186 7.31 19.71 6.27
CA ARG A 186 8.71 19.37 5.92
C ARG A 186 9.70 20.45 6.33
N ARG A 187 9.39 21.74 6.10
CA ARG A 187 10.25 22.86 6.55
C ARG A 187 10.41 22.87 8.06
N HIS A 188 9.33 22.66 8.81
CA HIS A 188 9.38 22.58 10.27
C HIS A 188 10.25 21.40 10.74
N ARG A 189 10.06 20.21 10.17
CA ARG A 189 10.91 19.04 10.48
C ARG A 189 12.39 19.27 10.12
N ALA A 190 12.68 19.92 8.99
CA ALA A 190 14.06 20.24 8.62
C ALA A 190 14.77 21.13 9.66
N MET A 191 14.06 22.09 10.26
CA MET A 191 14.61 22.88 11.37
C MET A 191 14.89 22.03 12.61
N LEU A 192 13.98 21.16 13.00
CA LEU A 192 14.17 20.24 14.13
C LEU A 192 15.32 19.24 13.88
N ARG A 193 15.47 18.76 12.64
CA ARG A 193 16.58 17.89 12.23
C ARG A 193 17.95 18.59 12.36
N ARG A 194 18.06 19.84 11.91
CA ARG A 194 19.31 20.64 12.08
C ARG A 194 19.70 20.79 13.54
N HIS A 195 18.73 20.94 14.42
CA HIS A 195 18.98 21.02 15.86
C HIS A 195 19.48 19.68 16.43
N ARG A 196 18.91 18.55 16.01
CA ARG A 196 19.35 17.19 16.42
C ARG A 196 20.76 16.85 15.94
N ARG A 197 21.12 17.18 14.69
CA ARG A 197 22.49 16.97 14.14
C ARG A 197 23.57 17.70 14.94
N ARG A 198 23.27 18.80 15.59
CA ARG A 198 24.22 19.50 16.48
C ARG A 198 24.56 18.72 17.75
N HIS A 199 23.74 17.75 18.13
CA HIS A 199 23.97 16.92 19.32
C HIS A 199 24.61 15.56 19.01
N ALA A 200 25.10 15.35 17.79
CA ALA A 200 25.94 14.22 17.32
C ALA A 200 25.49 12.81 17.74
N MET A 201 24.16 12.58 17.92
CA MET A 201 23.67 11.26 18.26
C MET A 201 23.39 10.47 16.97
N PRO A 202 24.07 9.32 16.77
CA PRO A 202 23.85 8.47 15.59
C PRO A 202 22.41 7.99 15.48
N ILE A 203 21.94 7.81 14.25
CA ILE A 203 20.59 7.32 13.96
C ILE A 203 20.72 5.96 13.29
N VAL A 204 20.05 4.97 13.85
CA VAL A 204 19.93 3.62 13.30
C VAL A 204 18.48 3.41 12.89
N ALA A 205 18.23 3.00 11.66
CA ALA A 205 16.87 2.78 11.16
C ALA A 205 16.62 1.30 10.87
N LEU A 206 15.49 0.78 11.36
CA LEU A 206 15.02 -0.56 11.03
C LEU A 206 14.37 -0.53 9.65
N VAL A 207 14.84 -1.37 8.74
CA VAL A 207 14.26 -1.60 7.42
C VAL A 207 13.96 -3.09 7.26
N GLY A 208 13.08 -3.44 6.35
CA GLY A 208 12.74 -4.84 6.10
C GLY A 208 11.31 -5.01 5.61
N TYR A 209 10.99 -6.22 5.20
CA TYR A 209 9.67 -6.54 4.69
C TYR A 209 8.57 -6.31 5.73
N THR A 210 7.33 -6.07 5.29
CA THR A 210 6.21 -5.95 6.23
C THR A 210 6.04 -7.25 7.01
N ASN A 211 5.75 -7.13 8.31
CA ASN A 211 5.65 -8.27 9.24
C ASN A 211 6.95 -9.10 9.45
N ALA A 212 8.12 -8.56 9.11
CA ALA A 212 9.41 -9.23 9.37
C ALA A 212 9.92 -9.08 10.82
N GLY A 213 9.13 -8.55 11.75
CA GLY A 213 9.50 -8.41 13.15
C GLY A 213 10.17 -7.08 13.54
N LYS A 214 10.21 -6.07 12.66
CA LYS A 214 10.85 -4.76 12.95
C LYS A 214 10.37 -4.12 14.25
N SER A 215 9.06 -3.97 14.41
CA SER A 215 8.47 -3.33 15.61
C SER A 215 8.64 -4.20 16.86
N THR A 216 8.76 -5.51 16.71
CA THR A 216 9.09 -6.43 17.80
C THR A 216 10.52 -6.21 18.27
N LEU A 217 11.48 -6.16 17.33
CA LEU A 217 12.87 -5.86 17.62
C LEU A 217 13.03 -4.44 18.23
N PHE A 218 12.30 -3.45 17.67
CA PHE A 218 12.27 -2.10 18.20
C PHE A 218 11.83 -2.07 19.66
N ASN A 219 10.74 -2.75 20.02
CA ASN A 219 10.26 -2.83 21.39
C ASN A 219 11.25 -3.52 22.33
N ALA A 220 11.88 -4.59 21.89
CA ALA A 220 12.89 -5.32 22.65
C ALA A 220 14.10 -4.42 23.00
N LEU A 221 14.56 -3.61 22.04
CA LEU A 221 15.72 -2.74 22.22
C LEU A 221 15.39 -1.44 22.98
N THR A 222 14.17 -0.93 22.87
CA THR A 222 13.78 0.38 23.43
C THR A 222 12.95 0.28 24.70
N GLN A 223 12.52 -0.93 25.08
CA GLN A 223 11.55 -1.19 26.16
C GLN A 223 10.26 -0.35 26.01
N SER A 224 9.91 -0.02 24.77
CA SER A 224 8.72 0.77 24.43
C SER A 224 7.55 -0.16 24.11
N GLY A 225 6.33 0.24 24.48
CA GLY A 225 5.11 -0.48 24.16
C GLY A 225 4.52 -0.08 22.81
N VAL A 226 5.32 0.03 21.75
CA VAL A 226 4.78 0.23 20.40
C VAL A 226 3.93 -0.99 20.04
N ARG A 227 2.73 -0.75 19.53
CA ARG A 227 1.82 -1.82 19.16
C ARG A 227 2.48 -2.73 18.13
N THR A 228 2.59 -3.99 18.47
CA THR A 228 2.95 -5.08 17.56
C THR A 228 1.69 -5.91 17.33
N ASP A 229 1.43 -6.23 16.07
CA ASP A 229 0.27 -7.03 15.68
C ASP A 229 0.70 -7.91 14.50
N ASP A 230 0.10 -9.07 14.33
CA ASP A 230 0.34 -9.94 13.16
C ASP A 230 -0.40 -9.43 11.91
N ALA A 231 -0.45 -8.11 11.76
CA ALA A 231 -1.07 -7.42 10.65
C ALA A 231 -0.02 -6.70 9.80
N LEU A 232 -0.30 -6.55 8.51
CA LEU A 232 0.58 -5.81 7.62
C LEU A 232 0.46 -4.30 7.88
N PHE A 233 1.58 -3.58 7.78
CA PHE A 233 1.67 -2.13 7.95
C PHE A 233 1.19 -1.61 9.33
N VAL A 234 1.59 -2.30 10.39
CA VAL A 234 1.28 -1.85 11.77
C VAL A 234 1.90 -0.48 12.07
N THR A 235 3.12 -0.25 11.61
CA THR A 235 3.84 1.03 11.72
C THR A 235 3.79 1.74 10.37
N LEU A 236 3.20 2.93 10.33
CA LEU A 236 3.21 3.84 9.18
C LEU A 236 4.01 5.10 9.49
N ASP A 237 3.74 5.72 10.63
CA ASP A 237 4.48 6.89 11.10
C ASP A 237 5.75 6.42 11.81
N PRO A 238 6.94 6.93 11.45
CA PRO A 238 8.19 6.51 12.07
C PRO A 238 8.23 6.91 13.54
N VAL A 239 8.75 6.02 14.37
CA VAL A 239 8.92 6.22 15.82
C VAL A 239 10.39 6.22 16.16
N LEU A 240 10.88 7.33 16.75
CA LEU A 240 12.26 7.47 17.19
C LEU A 240 12.34 7.29 18.71
N ARG A 241 13.29 6.48 19.18
CA ARG A 241 13.60 6.28 20.59
C ARG A 241 15.11 6.24 20.81
N ARG A 242 15.54 6.74 21.96
CA ARG A 242 16.93 6.60 22.40
C ARG A 242 17.16 5.20 22.94
N VAL A 243 18.23 4.59 22.51
CA VAL A 243 18.76 3.31 23.01
C VAL A 243 20.13 3.58 23.60
N THR A 244 20.43 2.99 24.74
CA THR A 244 21.77 3.00 25.35
C THR A 244 22.28 1.58 25.40
N ALA A 245 23.39 1.33 24.74
CA ALA A 245 24.08 0.05 24.72
C ALA A 245 24.77 -0.24 26.08
N PRO A 246 25.12 -1.50 26.38
CA PRO A 246 25.71 -1.87 27.67
C PRO A 246 27.03 -1.14 27.98
N ASP A 247 27.77 -0.72 26.98
CA ASP A 247 29.01 0.05 27.07
C ASP A 247 28.79 1.56 27.34
N GLY A 248 27.51 1.99 27.43
CA GLY A 248 27.11 3.40 27.63
C GLY A 248 26.95 4.20 26.34
N PHE A 249 27.27 3.63 25.16
CA PHE A 249 27.04 4.29 23.88
C PHE A 249 25.53 4.49 23.63
N SER A 250 25.14 5.69 23.21
CA SER A 250 23.75 6.01 22.96
C SER A 250 23.50 6.39 21.50
N PHE A 251 22.42 5.88 20.94
CA PHE A 251 21.97 6.19 19.59
C PHE A 251 20.44 6.32 19.54
N LEU A 252 19.94 6.88 18.45
CA LEU A 252 18.49 6.93 18.15
C LEU A 252 18.13 5.74 17.26
N LEU A 253 17.16 4.95 17.69
CA LEU A 253 16.59 3.87 16.89
C LEU A 253 15.26 4.33 16.29
N SER A 254 15.09 4.14 14.98
CA SER A 254 13.86 4.45 14.25
C SER A 254 13.18 3.17 13.79
N ASP A 255 11.91 2.97 14.18
CA ASP A 255 11.04 2.00 13.52
C ASP A 255 10.41 2.65 12.28
N THR A 256 10.41 1.94 11.16
CA THR A 256 9.92 2.46 9.88
C THR A 256 8.83 1.59 9.28
N VAL A 257 8.13 2.12 8.28
CA VAL A 257 7.15 1.37 7.51
C VAL A 257 7.79 0.12 6.85
N GLY A 258 7.10 -1.01 6.90
CA GLY A 258 7.55 -2.22 6.21
C GLY A 258 7.38 -2.11 4.69
N PHE A 259 8.33 -2.68 3.96
CA PHE A 259 8.24 -2.80 2.50
C PHE A 259 7.38 -3.99 2.10
N ILE A 260 6.81 -3.94 0.92
CA ILE A 260 5.98 -4.99 0.33
C ILE A 260 6.20 -5.04 -1.17
N ARG A 261 5.93 -6.18 -1.78
CA ARG A 261 5.95 -6.32 -3.25
C ARG A 261 4.85 -5.46 -3.89
N HIS A 262 5.10 -5.03 -5.13
CA HIS A 262 4.15 -4.24 -5.92
C HIS A 262 3.64 -2.99 -5.18
N LEU A 263 4.56 -2.30 -4.45
CA LEU A 263 4.22 -1.02 -3.83
C LEU A 263 3.92 0.00 -4.93
N PRO A 264 2.74 0.63 -4.93
CA PRO A 264 2.39 1.61 -5.97
C PRO A 264 3.37 2.78 -6.01
N PRO A 265 3.81 3.25 -7.19
CA PRO A 265 4.73 4.38 -7.31
C PRO A 265 4.23 5.66 -6.64
N GLU A 266 2.92 5.90 -6.66
CA GLU A 266 2.27 7.03 -5.98
C GLU A 266 2.48 6.97 -4.47
N LEU A 267 2.44 5.75 -3.90
CA LEU A 267 2.74 5.53 -2.50
C LEU A 267 4.21 5.75 -2.19
N VAL A 268 5.11 5.24 -3.01
CA VAL A 268 6.55 5.48 -2.85
C VAL A 268 6.83 6.99 -2.85
N ALA A 269 6.22 7.74 -3.78
CA ALA A 269 6.36 9.19 -3.86
C ALA A 269 5.77 9.91 -2.64
N ALA A 270 4.61 9.47 -2.13
CA ALA A 270 3.99 10.02 -0.93
C ALA A 270 4.83 9.73 0.31
N PHE A 271 5.36 8.51 0.43
CA PHE A 271 6.21 8.08 1.55
C PHE A 271 7.65 8.56 1.47
N LYS A 272 8.09 9.09 0.32
CA LYS A 272 9.45 9.62 0.18
C LYS A 272 9.84 10.54 1.33
N ALA A 273 8.90 11.28 1.90
CA ALA A 273 9.14 12.14 3.06
C ALA A 273 9.28 11.36 4.40
N THR A 274 8.55 10.26 4.57
CA THR A 274 8.72 9.35 5.71
C THR A 274 10.04 8.58 5.57
N LEU A 275 10.38 8.21 4.34
CA LEU A 275 11.64 7.59 3.98
C LEU A 275 12.83 8.59 3.99
N GLU A 276 12.56 9.92 4.04
CA GLU A 276 13.61 10.93 4.29
C GLU A 276 14.31 10.70 5.65
N GLU A 277 13.66 10.04 6.62
CA GLU A 277 14.31 9.65 7.88
C GLU A 277 15.37 8.56 7.66
N LEU A 278 15.20 7.68 6.65
CA LEU A 278 16.21 6.73 6.24
C LEU A 278 17.44 7.44 5.63
N ASN A 279 17.25 8.58 4.95
CA ASN A 279 18.37 9.40 4.46
C ASN A 279 19.20 9.97 5.59
N ASP A 280 18.59 10.27 6.74
CA ASP A 280 19.26 10.79 7.92
C ASP A 280 19.89 9.68 8.79
N ALA A 281 19.58 8.42 8.55
CA ALA A 281 20.15 7.29 9.28
C ALA A 281 21.64 7.10 8.93
N ASP A 282 22.47 6.83 9.92
CA ASP A 282 23.88 6.50 9.76
C ASP A 282 24.08 5.00 9.46
N LEU A 283 23.13 4.15 9.89
CA LEU A 283 23.12 2.71 9.73
C LEU A 283 21.71 2.19 9.49
N LEU A 284 21.56 1.22 8.61
CA LEU A 284 20.32 0.47 8.40
C LEU A 284 20.44 -0.91 9.05
N LEU A 285 19.43 -1.31 9.84
CA LEU A 285 19.26 -2.69 10.30
C LEU A 285 18.19 -3.34 9.43
N HIS A 286 18.62 -4.21 8.52
CA HIS A 286 17.71 -4.95 7.64
C HIS A 286 17.22 -6.19 8.36
N VAL A 287 15.99 -6.14 8.87
CA VAL A 287 15.34 -7.25 9.59
C VAL A 287 14.71 -8.19 8.58
N ILE A 288 15.11 -9.45 8.65
CA ILE A 288 14.69 -10.53 7.74
C ILE A 288 14.04 -11.64 8.57
N ASP A 289 12.83 -12.04 8.19
CA ASP A 289 12.15 -13.17 8.80
C ASP A 289 12.73 -14.48 8.26
N ALA A 290 13.67 -15.07 9.01
CA ALA A 290 14.33 -16.32 8.66
C ALA A 290 13.38 -17.53 8.64
N SER A 291 12.19 -17.43 9.24
CA SER A 291 11.19 -18.49 9.22
C SER A 291 10.34 -18.51 7.94
N HIS A 292 10.36 -17.43 7.16
CA HIS A 292 9.55 -17.31 5.96
C HIS A 292 10.12 -18.12 4.79
N LEU A 293 9.29 -18.94 4.14
CA LEU A 293 9.73 -19.80 3.03
C LEU A 293 10.40 -19.02 1.89
N HIS A 294 9.95 -17.80 1.63
CA HIS A 294 10.46 -16.94 0.56
C HIS A 294 11.27 -15.74 1.10
N MET A 295 12.03 -15.95 2.20
CA MET A 295 12.83 -14.90 2.85
C MET A 295 13.81 -14.21 1.90
N MET A 296 14.45 -14.97 0.98
CA MET A 296 15.42 -14.40 0.03
C MET A 296 14.75 -13.44 -0.96
N GLN A 297 13.56 -13.76 -1.47
CA GLN A 297 12.80 -12.88 -2.36
C GLN A 297 12.30 -11.63 -1.63
N GLN A 298 11.92 -11.75 -0.35
CA GLN A 298 11.56 -10.59 0.48
C GLN A 298 12.78 -9.69 0.69
N ARG A 299 13.95 -10.28 0.99
CA ARG A 299 15.22 -9.57 1.11
C ARG A 299 15.55 -8.80 -0.18
N GLU A 300 15.54 -9.48 -1.33
CA GLU A 300 15.80 -8.85 -2.64
C GLU A 300 14.81 -7.72 -2.96
N THR A 301 13.55 -7.88 -2.59
CA THR A 301 12.54 -6.82 -2.74
C THR A 301 12.91 -5.58 -1.94
N VAL A 302 13.35 -5.76 -0.70
CA VAL A 302 13.79 -4.65 0.16
C VAL A 302 15.04 -3.98 -0.42
N ASP A 303 16.02 -4.76 -0.86
CA ASP A 303 17.26 -4.25 -1.46
C ASP A 303 16.97 -3.43 -2.73
N THR A 304 16.03 -3.90 -3.57
CA THR A 304 15.58 -3.17 -4.77
C THR A 304 14.96 -1.83 -4.40
N ILE A 305 14.05 -1.82 -3.43
CA ILE A 305 13.39 -0.58 -2.99
C ILE A 305 14.40 0.39 -2.36
N LEU A 306 15.34 -0.09 -1.56
CA LEU A 306 16.43 0.74 -1.02
C LEU A 306 17.29 1.32 -2.13
N GLY A 307 17.54 0.56 -3.21
CA GLY A 307 18.22 1.02 -4.42
C GLY A 307 17.47 2.15 -5.11
N ASP A 308 16.18 2.00 -5.35
CA ASP A 308 15.31 3.00 -5.98
C ASP A 308 15.21 4.30 -5.16
N LEU A 309 15.37 4.20 -3.83
CA LEU A 309 15.42 5.32 -2.92
C LEU A 309 16.82 5.98 -2.82
N GLY A 310 17.85 5.43 -3.49
CA GLY A 310 19.23 5.92 -3.42
C GLY A 310 19.92 5.64 -2.10
N LEU A 311 19.48 4.64 -1.35
CA LEU A 311 19.99 4.29 -0.02
C LEU A 311 21.03 3.15 -0.03
N SER A 312 21.35 2.59 -1.20
CA SER A 312 22.32 1.49 -1.35
C SER A 312 23.75 1.82 -0.86
N VAL A 313 24.06 3.11 -0.72
CA VAL A 313 25.37 3.58 -0.24
C VAL A 313 25.50 3.58 1.28
N LYS A 314 24.42 3.33 2.00
CA LYS A 314 24.43 3.32 3.47
C LYS A 314 24.95 1.98 4.01
N PRO A 315 25.66 2.00 5.16
CA PRO A 315 25.98 0.76 5.85
C PRO A 315 24.72 -0.02 6.21
N VAL A 316 24.73 -1.33 6.00
CA VAL A 316 23.62 -2.23 6.32
C VAL A 316 24.12 -3.37 7.19
N ILE A 317 23.39 -3.69 8.26
CA ILE A 317 23.56 -4.92 9.02
C ILE A 317 22.27 -5.73 8.84
N GLU A 318 22.40 -6.97 8.38
CA GLU A 318 21.29 -7.91 8.31
C GLU A 318 21.06 -8.56 9.67
N VAL A 319 19.78 -8.63 10.06
CA VAL A 319 19.31 -9.25 11.30
C VAL A 319 18.30 -10.34 10.90
N TRP A 320 18.70 -11.59 11.13
CA TRP A 320 17.94 -12.79 10.78
C TRP A 320 17.17 -13.37 11.95
#